data_f763355f40a98cdca45e022b415bd35c
#
_entry.id   f763355f40a98cdca45e022b415bd35c
#
_cell.length_a   1.000
_cell.length_b   1.000
_cell.length_c   1.000
_cell.angle_alpha   90.00
_cell.angle_beta   90.00
_cell.angle_gamma   90.00
#
_symmetry.space_group_name_H-M   'P 1'
#
loop_
_entity.id
_entity.type
_entity.pdbx_description
1 polymer ?
#
loop_
_entity_poly.entity_id
_entity_poly.type
_entity_poly.pdbx_seq_one_letter_code
_entity_poly.pdbx_strand_id
1 'polypeptide(L)'
;MNMSIEKINAAREQIASTSAYKTLTGFFDEGSFTELDAFVKSGDGFAEVTAGFGLVEGLPIYAFAQNSDISGGALSTAQGKKLKKLYSLALKTGAPIFGFYSSIGGRLTEGNDLLAGCGEVIKLASKASGVVPQVSVVLGDCLGTNALNAVSADFVIMSEKAQLSLDVTGKNADPKFNFEHGTAALIAKDSDDAIAQARNLAAYLPSNNLVPAAESVPDDPDGLGGKCIVSKLVDGGTKLRLFEGFGDNARVRLARLGGQVVGVVRTTGGTLDCKSAKKAAKLVRFCDAFSIPVLTFVDCDGFECLNSASKLTAAYAEATTVKISVVVGKAIGSAYIALAGTGANADVVYALPDAVISPVNTEAAAFIMAPDVMNVPVPEQKAAADKFASENLSAFNAAQNGYVDGVYAEEELRDALLSALDMLAGKRVPTVAKKHSTI
;
A
#
# COMPACT_ATOMS: atom_id res chain seq x y z
N MET A 1 0.39 -49.17 21.48
CA MET A 1 0.10 -47.89 20.84
C MET A 1 -0.67 -48.14 19.56
N ASN A 2 -1.69 -47.40 19.22
CA ASN A 2 -2.56 -47.69 18.08
C ASN A 2 -1.82 -47.31 16.77
N MET A 3 -1.63 -48.28 15.86
CA MET A 3 -0.93 -48.11 14.57
C MET A 3 -1.39 -46.87 13.77
N SER A 4 -2.63 -46.45 13.97
CA SER A 4 -3.20 -45.21 13.37
C SER A 4 -2.56 -43.93 13.94
N ILE A 5 -2.26 -43.87 15.25
CA ILE A 5 -1.67 -42.71 15.92
C ILE A 5 -0.19 -42.56 15.52
N GLU A 6 0.53 -43.67 15.40
CA GLU A 6 1.95 -43.66 14.94
C GLU A 6 2.08 -43.11 13.52
N LYS A 7 1.17 -43.52 12.60
CA LYS A 7 1.14 -43.01 11.25
C LYS A 7 0.82 -41.50 11.21
N ILE A 8 -0.12 -41.04 12.04
CA ILE A 8 -0.48 -39.62 12.13
C ILE A 8 0.71 -38.81 12.65
N ASN A 9 1.39 -39.27 13.68
CA ASN A 9 2.55 -38.56 14.24
C ASN A 9 3.72 -38.51 13.25
N ALA A 10 4.03 -39.60 12.56
CA ALA A 10 5.05 -39.62 11.52
C ALA A 10 4.72 -38.62 10.37
N ALA A 11 3.44 -38.55 9.96
CA ALA A 11 3.01 -37.58 8.95
C ALA A 11 3.15 -36.15 9.45
N ARG A 12 2.80 -35.86 10.70
CA ARG A 12 3.00 -34.54 11.32
C ARG A 12 4.47 -34.14 11.39
N GLU A 13 5.35 -35.04 11.79
CA GLU A 13 6.79 -34.80 11.81
C GLU A 13 7.34 -34.51 10.42
N GLN A 14 6.91 -35.27 9.42
CA GLN A 14 7.28 -35.01 8.02
C GLN A 14 6.85 -33.61 7.56
N ILE A 15 5.61 -33.20 7.82
CA ILE A 15 5.10 -31.88 7.45
C ILE A 15 5.86 -30.80 8.21
N ALA A 16 6.06 -30.95 9.53
CA ALA A 16 6.75 -29.98 10.36
C ALA A 16 8.22 -29.76 9.98
N SER A 17 8.84 -30.75 9.33
CA SER A 17 10.23 -30.62 8.85
C SER A 17 10.37 -29.74 7.60
N THR A 18 9.27 -29.43 6.88
CA THR A 18 9.29 -28.73 5.60
C THR A 18 9.56 -27.22 5.73
N SER A 19 10.12 -26.63 4.67
CA SER A 19 10.40 -25.18 4.59
C SER A 19 9.11 -24.36 4.73
N ALA A 20 8.02 -24.77 4.09
CA ALA A 20 6.74 -24.08 4.16
C ALA A 20 6.16 -24.04 5.58
N TYR A 21 6.25 -25.13 6.32
CA TYR A 21 5.79 -25.19 7.72
C TYR A 21 6.63 -24.26 8.60
N LYS A 22 7.96 -24.28 8.42
CA LYS A 22 8.88 -23.38 9.15
C LYS A 22 8.63 -21.93 8.83
N THR A 23 8.37 -21.58 7.57
CA THR A 23 7.98 -20.22 7.16
C THR A 23 6.74 -19.74 7.91
N LEU A 24 5.69 -20.57 7.98
CA LEU A 24 4.46 -20.19 8.67
C LEU A 24 4.63 -20.12 10.19
N THR A 25 5.37 -21.03 10.80
CA THR A 25 5.66 -20.97 12.24
C THR A 25 6.55 -19.79 12.61
N GLY A 26 7.43 -19.33 11.72
CA GLY A 26 8.21 -18.10 11.88
C GLY A 26 7.39 -16.81 11.65
N PHE A 27 6.35 -16.90 10.83
CA PHE A 27 5.44 -15.76 10.57
C PHE A 27 4.43 -15.56 11.70
N PHE A 28 3.83 -16.62 12.23
CA PHE A 28 2.85 -16.55 13.29
C PHE A 28 3.49 -16.42 14.69
N ASP A 29 2.73 -15.94 15.64
CA ASP A 29 3.13 -15.90 17.05
C ASP A 29 3.30 -17.34 17.57
N GLU A 30 4.24 -17.53 18.47
CA GLU A 30 4.63 -18.86 18.98
C GLU A 30 3.41 -19.66 19.46
N GLY A 31 3.28 -20.89 18.94
CA GLY A 31 2.20 -21.81 19.30
C GLY A 31 0.82 -21.46 18.75
N SER A 32 0.64 -20.35 18.05
CA SER A 32 -0.68 -19.93 17.54
C SER A 32 -1.06 -20.57 16.20
N PHE A 33 -0.10 -21.10 15.42
CA PHE A 33 -0.35 -21.65 14.10
C PHE A 33 -1.15 -22.95 14.14
N THR A 34 -2.24 -22.97 13.38
CA THR A 34 -3.07 -24.18 13.16
C THR A 34 -3.18 -24.45 11.67
N GLU A 35 -2.68 -25.60 11.22
CA GLU A 35 -2.75 -26.00 9.81
C GLU A 35 -4.13 -26.50 9.42
N LEU A 36 -4.58 -26.10 8.22
CA LEU A 36 -5.78 -26.59 7.56
C LEU A 36 -5.43 -27.67 6.54
N ASP A 37 -6.21 -28.76 6.52
CA ASP A 37 -6.07 -29.83 5.54
C ASP A 37 -4.63 -30.39 5.45
N ALA A 38 -3.96 -30.58 6.61
CA ALA A 38 -2.57 -30.98 6.72
C ALA A 38 -2.23 -32.26 5.91
N PHE A 39 -3.14 -33.22 5.88
CA PHE A 39 -2.90 -34.54 5.27
C PHE A 39 -3.44 -34.68 3.84
N VAL A 40 -3.80 -33.58 3.18
CA VAL A 40 -4.24 -33.63 1.77
C VAL A 40 -3.09 -34.10 0.90
N LYS A 41 -3.36 -35.11 0.08
CA LYS A 41 -2.39 -35.70 -0.84
C LYS A 41 -2.39 -35.01 -2.19
N SER A 42 -1.19 -34.97 -2.80
CA SER A 42 -0.94 -34.61 -4.17
C SER A 42 -0.02 -35.66 -4.78
N GLY A 43 -0.54 -36.54 -5.65
CA GLY A 43 0.15 -37.74 -6.09
C GLY A 43 0.44 -38.67 -4.91
N ASP A 44 1.69 -39.15 -4.77
CA ASP A 44 2.12 -40.07 -3.71
C ASP A 44 2.54 -39.35 -2.41
N GLY A 45 2.62 -38.01 -2.42
CA GLY A 45 3.04 -37.17 -1.28
C GLY A 45 1.93 -36.31 -0.72
N PHE A 46 2.30 -35.39 0.16
CA PHE A 46 1.42 -34.30 0.62
C PHE A 46 1.34 -33.18 -0.41
N ALA A 47 0.31 -32.33 -0.27
CA ALA A 47 0.14 -31.16 -1.13
C ALA A 47 1.33 -30.20 -1.01
N GLU A 48 1.67 -29.55 -2.12
CA GLU A 48 2.81 -28.64 -2.28
C GLU A 48 2.58 -27.27 -1.63
N VAL A 49 1.68 -27.21 -0.66
CA VAL A 49 1.36 -25.99 0.11
C VAL A 49 0.98 -26.36 1.54
N THR A 50 1.54 -25.63 2.49
CA THR A 50 1.05 -25.57 3.86
C THR A 50 0.13 -24.35 3.98
N ALA A 51 -1.04 -24.53 4.57
CA ALA A 51 -2.04 -23.46 4.69
C ALA A 51 -2.76 -23.55 6.02
N GLY A 52 -3.02 -22.41 6.65
CA GLY A 52 -3.66 -22.39 7.96
C GLY A 52 -3.97 -20.99 8.46
N PHE A 53 -4.13 -20.89 9.76
CA PHE A 53 -4.38 -19.61 10.45
C PHE A 53 -3.64 -19.55 11.78
N GLY A 54 -3.46 -18.35 12.29
CA GLY A 54 -2.80 -18.10 13.56
C GLY A 54 -2.89 -16.62 13.92
N LEU A 55 -2.10 -16.18 14.86
CA LEU A 55 -2.01 -14.81 15.30
C LEU A 55 -0.68 -14.18 14.85
N VAL A 56 -0.69 -12.91 14.49
CA VAL A 56 0.50 -12.08 14.33
C VAL A 56 0.29 -10.84 15.18
N GLU A 57 1.05 -10.72 16.25
CA GLU A 57 0.88 -9.66 17.25
C GLU A 57 -0.58 -9.56 17.75
N GLY A 58 -1.20 -10.72 17.93
CA GLY A 58 -2.59 -10.83 18.36
C GLY A 58 -3.65 -10.66 17.26
N LEU A 59 -3.28 -10.25 16.05
CA LEU A 59 -4.20 -10.13 14.91
C LEU A 59 -4.43 -11.52 14.26
N PRO A 60 -5.69 -12.01 14.17
CA PRO A 60 -5.99 -13.25 13.46
C PRO A 60 -5.72 -13.12 11.95
N ILE A 61 -4.95 -14.03 11.40
CA ILE A 61 -4.53 -14.01 9.98
C ILE A 61 -4.65 -15.42 9.40
N TYR A 62 -5.04 -15.52 8.14
CA TYR A 62 -4.88 -16.71 7.32
C TYR A 62 -3.62 -16.60 6.50
N ALA A 63 -2.82 -17.68 6.48
CA ALA A 63 -1.63 -17.68 5.66
C ALA A 63 -1.41 -19.05 4.97
N PHE A 64 -0.71 -19.00 3.84
CA PHE A 64 -0.20 -20.19 3.17
C PHE A 64 1.24 -19.99 2.74
N ALA A 65 1.98 -21.07 2.67
CA ALA A 65 3.33 -21.10 2.12
C ALA A 65 3.46 -22.25 1.12
N GLN A 66 3.95 -21.95 -0.08
CA GLN A 66 4.27 -22.97 -1.08
C GLN A 66 5.50 -23.74 -0.63
N ASN A 67 5.43 -25.06 -0.74
CA ASN A 67 6.43 -25.96 -0.21
C ASN A 67 7.40 -26.40 -1.31
N SER A 68 8.51 -25.69 -1.45
CA SER A 68 9.54 -26.03 -2.45
C SER A 68 10.19 -27.39 -2.23
N ASP A 69 10.11 -27.96 -1.02
CA ASP A 69 10.65 -29.28 -0.71
C ASP A 69 9.83 -30.43 -1.35
N ILE A 70 8.58 -30.11 -1.73
CA ILE A 70 7.69 -31.07 -2.40
C ILE A 70 7.47 -30.62 -3.84
N SER A 71 7.99 -31.36 -4.80
CA SER A 71 7.85 -31.06 -6.25
C SER A 71 8.17 -29.62 -6.63
N GLY A 72 9.13 -28.98 -5.93
CA GLY A 72 9.49 -27.59 -6.16
C GLY A 72 8.36 -26.58 -5.90
N GLY A 73 7.40 -26.90 -5.03
CA GLY A 73 6.24 -26.06 -4.76
C GLY A 73 5.24 -25.95 -5.92
N ALA A 74 5.27 -26.90 -6.86
CA ALA A 74 4.50 -26.84 -8.09
C ALA A 74 3.00 -26.70 -7.82
N LEU A 75 2.35 -25.81 -8.58
CA LEU A 75 0.89 -25.67 -8.53
C LEU A 75 0.22 -26.99 -8.90
N SER A 76 -0.75 -27.41 -8.08
CA SER A 76 -1.54 -28.62 -8.28
C SER A 76 -3.01 -28.39 -7.97
N THR A 77 -3.89 -29.29 -8.40
CA THR A 77 -5.31 -29.26 -8.02
C THR A 77 -5.50 -29.41 -6.51
N ALA A 78 -4.62 -30.15 -5.83
CA ALA A 78 -4.63 -30.29 -4.37
C ALA A 78 -4.32 -28.95 -3.70
N GLN A 79 -3.29 -28.24 -4.15
CA GLN A 79 -2.98 -26.88 -3.70
C GLN A 79 -4.14 -25.95 -3.95
N GLY A 80 -4.72 -25.94 -5.15
CA GLY A 80 -5.88 -25.11 -5.49
C GLY A 80 -7.05 -25.32 -4.55
N LYS A 81 -7.36 -26.58 -4.16
CA LYS A 81 -8.41 -26.92 -3.19
C LYS A 81 -8.13 -26.37 -1.79
N LYS A 82 -6.88 -26.52 -1.28
CA LYS A 82 -6.48 -25.97 0.03
C LYS A 82 -6.60 -24.44 0.03
N LEU A 83 -6.09 -23.76 -0.99
CA LEU A 83 -6.16 -22.29 -1.09
C LEU A 83 -7.61 -21.81 -1.23
N LYS A 84 -8.45 -22.49 -2.03
CA LYS A 84 -9.88 -22.17 -2.13
C LYS A 84 -10.57 -22.21 -0.76
N LYS A 85 -10.28 -23.20 0.06
CA LYS A 85 -10.82 -23.31 1.43
C LYS A 85 -10.31 -22.17 2.30
N LEU A 86 -9.00 -21.85 2.27
CA LEU A 86 -8.41 -20.77 3.04
C LEU A 86 -9.04 -19.42 2.68
N TYR A 87 -9.11 -19.04 1.40
CA TYR A 87 -9.76 -17.80 0.95
C TYR A 87 -11.22 -17.74 1.36
N SER A 88 -11.94 -18.88 1.25
CA SER A 88 -13.35 -18.94 1.65
C SER A 88 -13.55 -18.71 3.14
N LEU A 89 -12.64 -19.21 3.98
CA LEU A 89 -12.67 -18.99 5.43
C LEU A 89 -12.30 -17.55 5.76
N ALA A 90 -11.24 -17.01 5.17
CA ALA A 90 -10.83 -15.61 5.36
C ALA A 90 -11.96 -14.63 5.02
N LEU A 91 -12.67 -14.84 3.91
CA LEU A 91 -13.85 -14.04 3.53
C LEU A 91 -15.02 -14.16 4.51
N LYS A 92 -15.21 -15.34 5.12
CA LYS A 92 -16.30 -15.57 6.11
C LYS A 92 -15.99 -14.94 7.47
N THR A 93 -14.73 -14.91 7.85
CA THR A 93 -14.28 -14.40 9.15
C THR A 93 -13.83 -12.95 9.11
N GLY A 94 -13.55 -12.43 7.90
CA GLY A 94 -13.02 -11.09 7.72
C GLY A 94 -11.61 -10.94 8.27
N ALA A 95 -10.69 -11.85 7.93
CA ALA A 95 -9.31 -11.82 8.38
C ALA A 95 -8.33 -11.71 7.20
N PRO A 96 -7.18 -11.00 7.35
CA PRO A 96 -6.19 -10.82 6.31
C PRO A 96 -5.61 -12.13 5.78
N ILE A 97 -5.10 -12.09 4.55
CA ILE A 97 -4.47 -13.24 3.89
C ILE A 97 -3.02 -12.91 3.55
N PHE A 98 -2.09 -13.78 4.00
CA PHE A 98 -0.68 -13.71 3.64
C PHE A 98 -0.27 -14.94 2.84
N GLY A 99 0.25 -14.74 1.64
CA GLY A 99 0.75 -15.81 0.78
C GLY A 99 2.27 -15.78 0.66
N PHE A 100 2.95 -16.87 1.03
CA PHE A 100 4.39 -17.04 0.85
C PHE A 100 4.65 -17.90 -0.38
N TYR A 101 5.28 -17.31 -1.39
CA TYR A 101 5.44 -17.90 -2.72
C TYR A 101 6.85 -18.42 -2.93
N SER A 102 6.94 -19.69 -3.31
CA SER A 102 8.16 -20.37 -3.77
C SER A 102 7.76 -21.58 -4.61
N SER A 103 7.67 -21.41 -5.94
CA SER A 103 7.14 -22.42 -6.85
C SER A 103 7.77 -22.30 -8.25
N ILE A 104 8.24 -23.41 -8.74
CA ILE A 104 8.82 -23.53 -10.10
C ILE A 104 7.76 -23.52 -11.23
N GLY A 105 6.47 -23.42 -10.89
CA GLY A 105 5.38 -23.40 -11.88
C GLY A 105 4.33 -24.48 -11.64
N GLY A 106 3.63 -24.90 -12.69
CA GLY A 106 2.52 -25.84 -12.59
C GLY A 106 2.91 -27.29 -12.79
N ARG A 107 2.20 -28.22 -12.13
CA ARG A 107 2.31 -29.65 -12.35
C ARG A 107 1.63 -30.04 -13.67
N LEU A 108 2.42 -30.06 -14.77
CA LEU A 108 1.90 -30.26 -16.13
C LEU A 108 1.19 -31.61 -16.35
N THR A 109 1.49 -32.62 -15.52
CA THR A 109 0.82 -33.93 -15.56
C THR A 109 -0.68 -33.89 -15.21
N GLU A 110 -1.15 -32.81 -14.57
CA GLU A 110 -2.57 -32.60 -14.25
C GLU A 110 -3.37 -31.94 -15.41
N GLY A 111 -2.68 -31.55 -16.47
CA GLY A 111 -3.32 -30.97 -17.66
C GLY A 111 -4.16 -29.72 -17.35
N ASN A 112 -5.36 -29.68 -17.91
CA ASN A 112 -6.26 -28.51 -17.79
C ASN A 112 -6.87 -28.35 -16.38
N ASP A 113 -6.90 -29.38 -15.55
CA ASP A 113 -7.41 -29.30 -14.17
C ASP A 113 -6.58 -28.35 -13.32
N LEU A 114 -5.29 -28.26 -13.60
CA LEU A 114 -4.40 -27.26 -13.00
C LEU A 114 -4.90 -25.82 -13.27
N LEU A 115 -5.25 -25.52 -14.52
CA LEU A 115 -5.72 -24.18 -14.91
C LEU A 115 -7.04 -23.83 -14.22
N ALA A 116 -7.95 -24.80 -14.10
CA ALA A 116 -9.19 -24.63 -13.37
C ALA A 116 -8.95 -24.30 -11.88
N GLY A 117 -8.03 -25.03 -11.24
CA GLY A 117 -7.63 -24.78 -9.85
C GLY A 117 -7.04 -23.40 -9.63
N CYS A 118 -6.11 -22.98 -10.49
CA CYS A 118 -5.52 -21.64 -10.44
C CYS A 118 -6.58 -20.53 -10.67
N GLY A 119 -7.47 -20.72 -11.63
CA GLY A 119 -8.55 -19.78 -11.93
C GLY A 119 -9.50 -19.56 -10.75
N GLU A 120 -9.86 -20.61 -10.00
CA GLU A 120 -10.67 -20.48 -8.79
C GLU A 120 -9.96 -19.68 -7.68
N VAL A 121 -8.63 -19.84 -7.51
CA VAL A 121 -7.86 -19.07 -6.52
C VAL A 121 -7.83 -17.59 -6.92
N ILE A 122 -7.52 -17.26 -8.17
CA ILE A 122 -7.51 -15.88 -8.68
C ILE A 122 -8.88 -15.21 -8.51
N LYS A 123 -9.96 -15.93 -8.82
CA LYS A 123 -11.33 -15.45 -8.65
C LYS A 123 -11.65 -15.14 -7.19
N LEU A 124 -11.17 -15.96 -6.25
CA LEU A 124 -11.39 -15.72 -4.82
C LEU A 124 -10.51 -14.57 -4.31
N ALA A 125 -9.25 -14.46 -4.76
CA ALA A 125 -8.38 -13.33 -4.46
C ALA A 125 -9.01 -12.01 -4.95
N SER A 126 -9.59 -12.00 -6.16
CA SER A 126 -10.31 -10.82 -6.68
C SER A 126 -11.56 -10.48 -5.84
N LYS A 127 -12.28 -11.48 -5.31
CA LYS A 127 -13.40 -11.25 -4.40
C LYS A 127 -12.96 -10.75 -3.02
N ALA A 128 -11.78 -11.12 -2.58
CA ALA A 128 -11.20 -10.69 -1.30
C ALA A 128 -10.62 -9.27 -1.37
N SER A 129 -10.28 -8.79 -2.58
CA SER A 129 -9.74 -7.45 -2.79
C SER A 129 -10.71 -6.37 -2.28
N GLY A 130 -10.20 -5.47 -1.42
CA GLY A 130 -11.00 -4.45 -0.74
C GLY A 130 -11.96 -4.96 0.34
N VAL A 131 -11.98 -6.27 0.62
CA VAL A 131 -12.76 -6.87 1.73
C VAL A 131 -11.83 -7.25 2.88
N VAL A 132 -10.77 -7.96 2.60
CA VAL A 132 -9.70 -8.28 3.54
C VAL A 132 -8.34 -7.92 2.93
N PRO A 133 -7.38 -7.40 3.71
CA PRO A 133 -6.04 -7.14 3.22
C PRO A 133 -5.36 -8.40 2.71
N GLN A 134 -4.64 -8.29 1.60
CA GLN A 134 -3.90 -9.38 0.99
C GLN A 134 -2.44 -8.98 0.79
N VAL A 135 -1.52 -9.81 1.28
CA VAL A 135 -0.07 -9.59 1.15
C VAL A 135 0.59 -10.81 0.54
N SER A 136 1.38 -10.60 -0.49
CA SER A 136 2.20 -11.63 -1.11
C SER A 136 3.67 -11.44 -0.74
N VAL A 137 4.31 -12.52 -0.28
CA VAL A 137 5.72 -12.55 0.08
C VAL A 137 6.42 -13.55 -0.83
N VAL A 138 7.22 -13.08 -1.76
CA VAL A 138 7.91 -13.94 -2.74
C VAL A 138 9.30 -14.27 -2.20
N LEU A 139 9.49 -15.51 -1.81
CA LEU A 139 10.72 -16.01 -1.17
C LEU A 139 11.67 -16.71 -2.15
N GLY A 140 11.13 -17.27 -3.22
CA GLY A 140 11.86 -18.00 -4.25
C GLY A 140 11.26 -17.73 -5.63
N ASP A 141 11.24 -18.75 -6.49
CA ASP A 141 10.64 -18.62 -7.81
C ASP A 141 9.11 -18.47 -7.72
N CYS A 142 8.57 -17.55 -8.49
CA CYS A 142 7.15 -17.33 -8.65
C CYS A 142 6.88 -16.94 -10.11
N LEU A 143 6.83 -17.96 -10.97
CA LEU A 143 6.81 -17.78 -12.42
C LEU A 143 5.47 -18.24 -13.05
N GLY A 144 5.16 -17.70 -14.21
CA GLY A 144 3.97 -18.06 -14.98
C GLY A 144 2.66 -17.70 -14.26
N THR A 145 1.67 -18.58 -14.26
CA THR A 145 0.33 -18.37 -13.69
C THR A 145 0.38 -18.03 -12.19
N ASN A 146 1.37 -18.57 -11.46
CA ASN A 146 1.55 -18.29 -10.04
C ASN A 146 1.85 -16.80 -9.78
N ALA A 147 2.65 -16.17 -10.64
CA ALA A 147 2.94 -14.75 -10.55
C ALA A 147 1.66 -13.88 -10.66
N LEU A 148 0.70 -14.28 -11.50
CA LEU A 148 -0.56 -13.56 -11.63
C LEU A 148 -1.36 -13.56 -10.31
N ASN A 149 -1.33 -14.68 -9.58
CA ASN A 149 -1.96 -14.74 -8.25
C ASN A 149 -1.21 -13.87 -7.23
N ALA A 150 0.12 -13.93 -7.21
CA ALA A 150 0.93 -13.14 -6.29
C ALA A 150 0.73 -11.62 -6.46
N VAL A 151 0.63 -11.12 -7.70
CA VAL A 151 0.45 -9.68 -7.96
C VAL A 151 -0.99 -9.20 -7.77
N SER A 152 -1.94 -10.10 -7.54
CA SER A 152 -3.34 -9.74 -7.22
C SER A 152 -3.51 -9.22 -5.80
N ALA A 153 -2.50 -9.33 -4.94
CA ALA A 153 -2.50 -8.81 -3.58
C ALA A 153 -2.33 -7.28 -3.54
N ASP A 154 -2.68 -6.67 -2.41
CA ASP A 154 -2.52 -5.24 -2.18
C ASP A 154 -1.04 -4.83 -2.15
N PHE A 155 -0.21 -5.65 -1.49
CA PHE A 155 1.23 -5.45 -1.39
C PHE A 155 2.00 -6.72 -1.73
N VAL A 156 3.15 -6.53 -2.39
CA VAL A 156 4.10 -7.61 -2.70
C VAL A 156 5.44 -7.27 -2.04
N ILE A 157 5.95 -8.20 -1.25
CA ILE A 157 7.30 -8.17 -0.67
C ILE A 157 8.14 -9.19 -1.42
N MET A 158 9.34 -8.83 -1.86
CA MET A 158 10.24 -9.77 -2.54
C MET A 158 11.57 -9.91 -1.79
N SER A 159 12.01 -11.14 -1.57
CA SER A 159 13.40 -11.40 -1.15
C SER A 159 14.36 -11.10 -2.30
N GLU A 160 15.61 -10.68 -2.01
CA GLU A 160 16.62 -10.36 -3.03
C GLU A 160 16.93 -11.51 -4.01
N LYS A 161 16.69 -12.74 -3.61
CA LYS A 161 16.90 -13.94 -4.46
C LYS A 161 15.64 -14.43 -5.15
N ALA A 162 14.50 -13.79 -4.90
CA ALA A 162 13.23 -14.19 -5.47
C ALA A 162 13.11 -13.83 -6.95
N GLN A 163 12.26 -14.55 -7.67
CA GLN A 163 11.90 -14.24 -9.04
C GLN A 163 10.38 -14.12 -9.17
N LEU A 164 9.91 -13.07 -9.83
CA LEU A 164 8.49 -12.83 -10.06
C LEU A 164 8.26 -12.36 -11.49
N SER A 165 7.71 -13.25 -12.34
CA SER A 165 7.42 -12.94 -13.75
C SER A 165 6.34 -13.84 -14.31
N LEU A 166 5.56 -13.33 -15.27
CA LEU A 166 4.69 -14.16 -16.11
C LEU A 166 5.50 -15.00 -17.09
N ASP A 167 6.69 -14.54 -17.47
CA ASP A 167 7.61 -15.27 -18.34
C ASP A 167 8.32 -16.38 -17.55
N VAL A 168 8.06 -17.62 -17.92
CA VAL A 168 8.64 -18.80 -17.28
C VAL A 168 10.15 -18.92 -17.49
N THR A 169 10.73 -18.16 -18.43
CA THR A 169 12.19 -18.09 -18.63
C THR A 169 12.88 -17.15 -17.64
N GLY A 170 12.14 -16.49 -16.76
CA GLY A 170 12.66 -15.57 -15.77
C GLY A 170 13.06 -14.20 -16.34
N LYS A 171 12.61 -13.83 -17.52
CA LYS A 171 12.85 -12.49 -18.08
C LYS A 171 12.13 -11.44 -17.23
N ASN A 172 12.88 -10.41 -16.82
CA ASN A 172 12.36 -9.32 -15.98
C ASN A 172 11.75 -9.83 -14.63
N ALA A 173 12.30 -10.90 -14.08
CA ALA A 173 11.79 -11.54 -12.87
C ALA A 173 12.46 -11.05 -11.59
N ASP A 174 13.61 -10.40 -11.70
CA ASP A 174 14.41 -10.00 -10.54
C ASP A 174 13.71 -8.96 -9.66
N PRO A 175 14.05 -8.90 -8.36
CA PRO A 175 13.41 -7.99 -7.41
C PRO A 175 13.57 -6.53 -7.78
N LYS A 176 14.74 -6.13 -8.30
CA LYS A 176 15.02 -4.74 -8.69
C LYS A 176 14.08 -4.29 -9.81
N PHE A 177 13.92 -5.11 -10.87
CA PHE A 177 12.97 -4.82 -11.94
C PHE A 177 11.55 -4.64 -11.40
N ASN A 178 11.07 -5.57 -10.57
CA ASN A 178 9.73 -5.51 -10.00
C ASN A 178 9.53 -4.29 -9.08
N PHE A 179 10.57 -3.87 -8.36
CA PHE A 179 10.56 -2.69 -7.49
C PHE A 179 10.50 -1.39 -8.30
N GLU A 180 11.32 -1.27 -9.35
CA GLU A 180 11.35 -0.10 -10.25
C GLU A 180 10.10 0.03 -11.14
N HIS A 181 9.31 -1.05 -11.26
CA HIS A 181 8.07 -1.07 -12.02
C HIS A 181 6.80 -1.05 -11.15
N GLY A 182 6.94 -0.96 -9.80
CA GLY A 182 5.83 -0.81 -8.88
C GLY A 182 5.02 -2.09 -8.62
N THR A 183 5.56 -3.25 -8.99
CA THR A 183 5.03 -4.56 -8.63
C THR A 183 5.36 -4.87 -7.17
N ALA A 184 6.65 -4.82 -6.80
CA ALA A 184 7.08 -4.99 -5.44
C ALA A 184 6.95 -3.68 -4.64
N ALA A 185 6.31 -3.75 -3.49
CA ALA A 185 6.20 -2.64 -2.55
C ALA A 185 7.45 -2.52 -1.66
N LEU A 186 8.04 -3.67 -1.31
CA LEU A 186 9.20 -3.80 -0.44
C LEU A 186 10.17 -4.85 -0.99
N ILE A 187 11.46 -4.64 -0.74
CA ILE A 187 12.51 -5.62 -0.98
C ILE A 187 13.14 -6.00 0.36
N ALA A 188 13.28 -7.28 0.58
CA ALA A 188 13.91 -7.87 1.75
C ALA A 188 15.26 -8.49 1.37
N LYS A 189 16.25 -8.40 2.25
CA LYS A 189 17.60 -8.92 2.02
C LYS A 189 17.67 -10.46 1.93
N ASP A 190 16.74 -11.15 2.61
CA ASP A 190 16.62 -12.60 2.64
C ASP A 190 15.19 -13.01 3.03
N SER A 191 14.95 -14.31 3.20
CA SER A 191 13.63 -14.85 3.57
C SER A 191 13.22 -14.47 4.99
N ASP A 192 14.15 -14.41 5.93
CA ASP A 192 13.84 -14.07 7.32
C ASP A 192 13.46 -12.58 7.44
N ASP A 193 14.19 -11.72 6.75
CA ASP A 193 13.84 -10.30 6.64
C ASP A 193 12.49 -10.10 5.92
N ALA A 194 12.18 -10.91 4.91
CA ALA A 194 10.87 -10.85 4.24
C ALA A 194 9.72 -11.22 5.17
N ILE A 195 9.91 -12.24 6.03
CA ILE A 195 8.95 -12.61 7.07
C ILE A 195 8.81 -11.49 8.10
N ALA A 196 9.92 -10.91 8.55
CA ALA A 196 9.92 -9.79 9.50
C ALA A 196 9.21 -8.56 8.92
N GLN A 197 9.46 -8.21 7.65
CA GLN A 197 8.76 -7.13 6.95
C GLN A 197 7.26 -7.42 6.79
N ALA A 198 6.87 -8.68 6.54
CA ALA A 198 5.48 -9.09 6.47
C ALA A 198 4.77 -8.94 7.83
N ARG A 199 5.41 -9.33 8.93
CA ARG A 199 4.90 -9.09 10.30
C ARG A 199 4.77 -7.61 10.60
N ASN A 200 5.80 -6.82 10.27
CA ASN A 200 5.75 -5.35 10.44
C ASN A 200 4.61 -4.73 9.62
N LEU A 201 4.41 -5.13 8.38
CA LEU A 201 3.28 -4.64 7.58
C LEU A 201 1.94 -5.04 8.19
N ALA A 202 1.80 -6.26 8.73
CA ALA A 202 0.57 -6.73 9.38
C ALA A 202 0.13 -5.79 10.52
N ALA A 203 1.06 -5.20 11.27
CA ALA A 203 0.77 -4.25 12.36
C ALA A 203 0.06 -2.95 11.90
N TYR A 204 0.09 -2.64 10.60
CA TYR A 204 -0.61 -1.47 10.02
C TYR A 204 -1.95 -1.85 9.35
N LEU A 205 -2.24 -3.14 9.22
CA LEU A 205 -3.43 -3.59 8.50
C LEU A 205 -4.62 -3.77 9.42
N PRO A 206 -5.82 -3.34 9.02
CA PRO A 206 -7.05 -3.76 9.70
C PRO A 206 -7.35 -5.23 9.42
N SER A 207 -8.23 -5.83 10.21
CA SER A 207 -8.70 -7.19 9.93
C SER A 207 -9.46 -7.25 8.61
N ASN A 208 -10.32 -6.26 8.34
CA ASN A 208 -11.15 -6.19 7.13
C ASN A 208 -11.66 -4.75 6.93
N ASN A 209 -12.44 -4.55 5.88
CA ASN A 209 -13.01 -3.23 5.52
C ASN A 209 -14.10 -2.70 6.46
N LEU A 210 -14.53 -3.46 7.46
CA LEU A 210 -15.56 -3.06 8.44
C LEU A 210 -14.97 -2.66 9.79
N VAL A 211 -13.69 -2.94 10.03
CA VAL A 211 -13.00 -2.72 11.30
C VAL A 211 -11.79 -1.85 11.06
N PRO A 212 -11.58 -0.76 11.83
CA PRO A 212 -10.39 0.06 11.71
C PRO A 212 -9.13 -0.73 12.06
N ALA A 213 -7.98 -0.27 11.60
CA ALA A 213 -6.69 -0.80 12.02
C ALA A 213 -6.50 -0.60 13.53
N ALA A 214 -5.82 -1.55 14.18
CA ALA A 214 -5.55 -1.45 15.61
C ALA A 214 -4.70 -0.22 15.92
N GLU A 215 -5.10 0.53 16.95
CA GLU A 215 -4.34 1.65 17.47
C GLU A 215 -3.19 1.15 18.36
N SER A 216 -2.11 1.93 18.41
CA SER A 216 -1.01 1.74 19.34
C SER A 216 -0.98 2.87 20.36
N VAL A 217 -0.12 2.75 21.35
CA VAL A 217 0.18 3.88 22.25
C VAL A 217 0.81 4.98 21.40
N PRO A 218 0.29 6.22 21.50
CA PRO A 218 0.90 7.37 20.81
C PRO A 218 2.36 7.57 21.25
N ASP A 219 3.21 8.00 20.31
CA ASP A 219 4.61 8.30 20.56
C ASP A 219 4.99 9.67 19.99
N ASP A 220 6.05 10.25 20.54
CA ASP A 220 6.59 11.50 20.03
C ASP A 220 7.25 11.28 18.66
N PRO A 221 7.25 12.29 17.78
CA PRO A 221 7.95 12.20 16.50
C PRO A 221 9.46 11.94 16.66
N ASP A 222 10.11 11.36 15.64
CA ASP A 222 11.55 11.07 15.62
C ASP A 222 12.49 12.31 15.86
N GLY A 223 11.93 13.46 16.12
CA GLY A 223 12.59 14.69 16.47
C GLY A 223 12.58 15.77 15.39
N LEU A 224 12.67 17.00 15.85
CA LEU A 224 12.60 18.23 15.04
C LEU A 224 13.82 18.44 14.10
N GLY A 225 14.87 17.61 14.20
CA GLY A 225 16.07 17.70 13.36
C GLY A 225 15.97 17.10 11.97
N GLY A 226 14.87 16.45 11.64
CA GLY A 226 14.65 15.81 10.32
C GLY A 226 14.33 16.83 9.23
N LYS A 227 14.95 16.68 8.04
CA LYS A 227 14.63 17.52 6.86
C LYS A 227 13.25 17.27 6.26
N CYS A 228 12.55 16.21 6.68
CA CYS A 228 11.27 15.81 6.11
C CYS A 228 10.13 16.12 7.08
N ILE A 229 9.22 16.99 6.67
CA ILE A 229 8.05 17.39 7.46
C ILE A 229 7.28 16.19 8.04
N VAL A 230 7.08 15.12 7.26
CA VAL A 230 6.37 13.93 7.75
C VAL A 230 7.05 13.29 8.96
N SER A 231 8.40 13.34 9.04
CA SER A 231 9.15 12.78 10.18
C SER A 231 9.01 13.59 11.46
N LYS A 232 8.59 14.85 11.32
CA LYS A 232 8.33 15.75 12.44
C LYS A 232 6.88 15.67 12.95
N LEU A 233 6.01 14.99 12.22
CA LEU A 233 4.58 14.93 12.49
C LEU A 233 4.11 13.56 12.95
N VAL A 234 4.54 12.48 12.28
CA VAL A 234 4.10 11.11 12.60
C VAL A 234 4.87 10.54 13.80
N ASP A 235 4.28 9.56 14.45
CA ASP A 235 4.85 8.88 15.62
C ASP A 235 6.20 8.24 15.27
N GLY A 236 7.16 8.30 16.19
CA GLY A 236 8.52 7.84 16.00
C GLY A 236 8.61 6.37 15.63
N GLY A 237 9.55 6.02 14.74
CA GLY A 237 9.77 4.64 14.31
C GLY A 237 8.64 4.00 13.47
N THR A 238 7.51 4.70 13.24
CA THR A 238 6.32 4.09 12.61
C THR A 238 6.22 4.24 11.09
N LYS A 239 7.24 4.73 10.41
CA LYS A 239 7.21 5.01 8.97
C LYS A 239 7.51 3.78 8.13
N LEU A 240 6.50 3.11 7.63
CA LEU A 240 6.64 2.04 6.65
C LEU A 240 6.57 2.62 5.22
N ARG A 241 7.74 2.76 4.60
CA ARG A 241 7.86 3.31 3.24
C ARG A 241 7.54 2.25 2.22
N LEU A 242 6.71 2.59 1.22
CA LEU A 242 6.24 1.66 0.22
C LEU A 242 6.61 2.16 -1.19
N PHE A 243 6.91 1.24 -2.10
CA PHE A 243 7.20 1.52 -3.52
C PHE A 243 8.30 2.57 -3.74
N GLU A 244 9.35 2.59 -2.93
CA GLU A 244 10.38 3.63 -3.02
C GLU A 244 11.13 3.63 -4.35
N GLY A 245 11.25 2.50 -5.03
CA GLY A 245 11.87 2.40 -6.37
C GLY A 245 10.97 2.80 -7.54
N PHE A 246 9.68 3.09 -7.30
CA PHE A 246 8.71 3.37 -8.36
C PHE A 246 8.25 4.83 -8.33
N GLY A 247 8.80 5.66 -9.23
CA GLY A 247 8.49 7.10 -9.33
C GLY A 247 9.17 7.92 -8.23
N ASP A 248 9.72 9.06 -8.61
CA ASP A 248 10.59 9.84 -7.73
C ASP A 248 9.91 11.06 -7.10
N ASN A 249 8.85 11.57 -7.74
CA ASN A 249 8.20 12.84 -7.36
C ASN A 249 7.06 12.69 -6.35
N ALA A 250 6.79 11.46 -5.87
CA ALA A 250 5.96 11.22 -4.70
C ALA A 250 6.60 10.19 -3.77
N ARG A 251 6.30 10.30 -2.50
CA ARG A 251 6.62 9.30 -1.47
C ARG A 251 5.32 8.84 -0.82
N VAL A 252 5.12 7.53 -0.74
CA VAL A 252 3.94 6.92 -0.12
C VAL A 252 4.36 6.01 1.02
N ARG A 253 3.59 6.01 2.09
CA ARG A 253 3.88 5.22 3.29
C ARG A 253 2.64 4.96 4.12
N LEU A 254 2.68 3.94 4.95
CA LEU A 254 1.85 3.82 6.14
C LEU A 254 2.65 4.35 7.33
N ALA A 255 1.98 4.99 8.26
CA ALA A 255 2.59 5.53 9.47
C ALA A 255 1.55 5.56 10.58
N ARG A 256 1.94 5.99 11.78
CA ARG A 256 1.00 6.27 12.85
C ARG A 256 1.06 7.76 13.21
N LEU A 257 -0.07 8.30 13.55
CA LEU A 257 -0.21 9.65 14.09
C LEU A 257 -1.14 9.60 15.28
N GLY A 258 -0.63 9.87 16.48
CA GLY A 258 -1.37 9.71 17.73
C GLY A 258 -1.79 8.25 17.97
N GLY A 259 -0.98 7.28 17.55
CA GLY A 259 -1.28 5.84 17.64
C GLY A 259 -2.15 5.30 16.49
N GLN A 260 -2.91 6.14 15.80
CA GLN A 260 -3.80 5.74 14.70
C GLN A 260 -3.01 5.52 13.40
N VAL A 261 -3.31 4.46 12.67
CA VAL A 261 -2.71 4.21 11.36
C VAL A 261 -3.23 5.21 10.34
N VAL A 262 -2.30 5.81 9.58
CA VAL A 262 -2.59 6.76 8.51
C VAL A 262 -1.81 6.40 7.23
N GLY A 263 -2.44 6.60 6.08
CA GLY A 263 -1.77 6.59 4.79
C GLY A 263 -1.19 7.98 4.51
N VAL A 264 0.06 8.04 4.12
CA VAL A 264 0.74 9.32 3.83
C VAL A 264 1.15 9.36 2.37
N VAL A 265 0.67 10.38 1.66
CA VAL A 265 1.13 10.76 0.31
C VAL A 265 1.88 12.09 0.44
N ARG A 266 3.12 12.15 -0.04
CA ARG A 266 3.89 13.39 -0.10
C ARG A 266 4.45 13.58 -1.50
N THR A 267 4.13 14.68 -2.14
CA THR A 267 4.82 15.15 -3.35
C THR A 267 6.10 15.91 -2.97
N THR A 268 7.09 15.93 -3.84
CA THR A 268 8.44 16.38 -3.50
C THR A 268 8.92 17.58 -4.32
N GLY A 269 7.99 18.33 -4.87
CA GLY A 269 8.25 19.47 -5.75
C GLY A 269 8.24 19.06 -7.24
N GLY A 270 8.08 20.08 -8.10
CA GLY A 270 8.02 19.90 -9.54
C GLY A 270 6.75 19.20 -10.04
N THR A 271 6.79 18.72 -11.28
CA THR A 271 5.68 18.06 -11.94
C THR A 271 5.61 16.58 -11.57
N LEU A 272 4.43 16.08 -11.25
CA LEU A 272 4.22 14.69 -10.84
C LEU A 272 4.27 13.74 -12.06
N ASP A 273 5.24 12.84 -12.06
CA ASP A 273 5.42 11.83 -13.11
C ASP A 273 4.33 10.75 -13.09
N CYS A 274 4.24 9.98 -14.19
CA CYS A 274 3.22 8.93 -14.35
C CYS A 274 3.29 7.84 -13.28
N LYS A 275 4.50 7.44 -12.86
CA LYS A 275 4.72 6.39 -11.88
C LYS A 275 4.34 6.87 -10.48
N SER A 276 4.75 8.09 -10.12
CA SER A 276 4.42 8.74 -8.86
C SER A 276 2.91 8.90 -8.67
N ALA A 277 2.19 9.35 -9.71
CA ALA A 277 0.74 9.45 -9.68
C ALA A 277 0.06 8.08 -9.50
N LYS A 278 0.56 7.03 -10.18
CA LYS A 278 0.03 5.67 -10.04
C LYS A 278 0.20 5.11 -8.64
N LYS A 279 1.39 5.27 -8.02
CA LYS A 279 1.59 4.74 -6.66
C LYS A 279 0.79 5.51 -5.61
N ALA A 280 0.64 6.82 -5.76
CA ALA A 280 -0.23 7.61 -4.90
C ALA A 280 -1.69 7.15 -5.00
N ALA A 281 -2.21 6.98 -6.22
CA ALA A 281 -3.56 6.45 -6.44
C ALA A 281 -3.76 5.04 -5.84
N LYS A 282 -2.74 4.17 -5.94
CA LYS A 282 -2.78 2.82 -5.33
C LYS A 282 -2.91 2.90 -3.82
N LEU A 283 -2.11 3.75 -3.15
CA LEU A 283 -2.21 3.91 -1.69
C LEU A 283 -3.55 4.50 -1.27
N VAL A 284 -4.04 5.55 -1.95
CA VAL A 284 -5.33 6.18 -1.63
C VAL A 284 -6.47 5.17 -1.73
N ARG A 285 -6.52 4.36 -2.81
CA ARG A 285 -7.55 3.31 -2.96
C ARG A 285 -7.46 2.23 -1.89
N PHE A 286 -6.24 1.83 -1.52
CA PHE A 286 -6.04 0.90 -0.41
C PHE A 286 -6.56 1.49 0.91
N CYS A 287 -6.19 2.71 1.23
CA CYS A 287 -6.63 3.40 2.43
C CYS A 287 -8.15 3.57 2.46
N ASP A 288 -8.77 3.91 1.32
CA ASP A 288 -10.22 4.04 1.21
C ASP A 288 -10.93 2.70 1.44
N ALA A 289 -10.45 1.62 0.81
CA ALA A 289 -11.02 0.29 0.99
C ALA A 289 -11.03 -0.16 2.46
N PHE A 290 -10.08 0.28 3.24
CA PHE A 290 -9.88 -0.14 4.63
C PHE A 290 -10.09 0.98 5.66
N SER A 291 -10.73 2.07 5.27
CA SER A 291 -11.07 3.20 6.15
C SER A 291 -9.86 3.80 6.89
N ILE A 292 -8.67 3.73 6.29
CA ILE A 292 -7.45 4.34 6.80
C ILE A 292 -7.43 5.83 6.39
N PRO A 293 -7.30 6.79 7.32
CA PRO A 293 -7.19 8.20 6.97
C PRO A 293 -5.99 8.49 6.06
N VAL A 294 -6.15 9.41 5.11
CA VAL A 294 -5.09 9.81 4.18
C VAL A 294 -4.62 11.22 4.49
N LEU A 295 -3.34 11.36 4.80
CA LEU A 295 -2.65 12.64 4.94
C LEU A 295 -1.87 12.93 3.66
N THR A 296 -2.15 14.06 3.00
CA THR A 296 -1.51 14.44 1.76
C THR A 296 -0.68 15.71 1.95
N PHE A 297 0.63 15.63 1.76
CA PHE A 297 1.55 16.77 1.83
C PHE A 297 1.90 17.21 0.41
N VAL A 298 1.40 18.40 0.03
CA VAL A 298 1.44 18.87 -1.35
C VAL A 298 2.56 19.88 -1.57
N ASP A 299 3.46 19.52 -2.49
CA ASP A 299 4.42 20.39 -3.14
C ASP A 299 4.52 19.92 -4.59
N CYS A 300 3.73 20.57 -5.51
CA CYS A 300 3.52 20.06 -6.85
C CYS A 300 3.10 21.17 -7.84
N ASP A 301 3.80 21.21 -8.97
CA ASP A 301 3.56 22.19 -10.05
C ASP A 301 2.54 21.71 -11.11
N GLY A 302 2.09 20.44 -11.04
CA GLY A 302 1.18 19.85 -12.03
C GLY A 302 1.46 18.39 -12.32
N PHE A 303 1.00 17.91 -13.48
CA PHE A 303 1.14 16.50 -13.89
C PHE A 303 1.75 16.38 -15.28
N GLU A 304 2.61 15.39 -15.48
CA GLU A 304 3.16 15.05 -16.80
C GLU A 304 2.18 14.22 -17.65
N CYS A 305 1.38 13.37 -17.02
CA CYS A 305 0.64 12.32 -17.66
C CYS A 305 -0.86 12.41 -17.37
N LEU A 306 -1.64 12.79 -18.38
CA LEU A 306 -3.09 12.97 -18.25
C LEU A 306 -3.83 11.73 -17.74
N ASN A 307 -3.49 10.54 -18.25
CA ASN A 307 -4.13 9.30 -17.82
C ASN A 307 -3.87 9.00 -16.33
N SER A 308 -2.64 9.16 -15.87
CA SER A 308 -2.29 8.95 -14.46
C SER A 308 -2.85 10.04 -13.56
N ALA A 309 -2.88 11.30 -14.02
CA ALA A 309 -3.52 12.42 -13.32
C ALA A 309 -5.02 12.16 -13.12
N SER A 310 -5.73 11.75 -14.19
CA SER A 310 -7.17 11.42 -14.13
C SER A 310 -7.44 10.30 -13.12
N LYS A 311 -6.63 9.23 -13.12
CA LYS A 311 -6.80 8.10 -12.18
C LYS A 311 -6.48 8.49 -10.73
N LEU A 312 -5.52 9.37 -10.52
CA LEU A 312 -5.20 9.88 -9.19
C LEU A 312 -6.31 10.80 -8.67
N THR A 313 -6.76 11.74 -9.50
CA THR A 313 -7.89 12.63 -9.17
C THR A 313 -9.15 11.83 -8.83
N ALA A 314 -9.47 10.80 -9.64
CA ALA A 314 -10.59 9.93 -9.36
C ALA A 314 -10.42 9.15 -8.04
N ALA A 315 -9.22 8.65 -7.74
CA ALA A 315 -8.96 7.96 -6.48
C ALA A 315 -9.23 8.86 -5.26
N TYR A 316 -8.82 10.12 -5.31
CA TYR A 316 -9.11 11.08 -4.24
C TYR A 316 -10.58 11.48 -4.18
N ALA A 317 -11.17 11.82 -5.33
CA ALA A 317 -12.56 12.27 -5.39
C ALA A 317 -13.56 11.20 -4.93
N GLU A 318 -13.27 9.93 -5.22
CA GLU A 318 -14.12 8.80 -4.87
C GLU A 318 -13.92 8.29 -3.45
N ALA A 319 -12.75 8.50 -2.87
CA ALA A 319 -12.42 8.00 -1.55
C ALA A 319 -13.33 8.62 -0.46
N THR A 320 -13.90 7.75 0.35
CA THR A 320 -14.83 8.07 1.43
C THR A 320 -14.15 8.18 2.79
N THR A 321 -12.94 7.63 2.91
CA THR A 321 -12.12 7.76 4.12
C THR A 321 -11.78 9.23 4.43
N VAL A 322 -11.33 9.50 5.66
CA VAL A 322 -10.86 10.83 6.05
C VAL A 322 -9.67 11.24 5.19
N LYS A 323 -9.72 12.46 4.65
CA LYS A 323 -8.65 13.03 3.82
C LYS A 323 -8.30 14.43 4.33
N ILE A 324 -7.08 14.58 4.80
CA ILE A 324 -6.54 15.88 5.24
C ILE A 324 -5.37 16.21 4.31
N SER A 325 -5.42 17.37 3.66
CA SER A 325 -4.37 17.84 2.78
C SER A 325 -3.63 19.01 3.41
N VAL A 326 -2.31 19.03 3.27
CA VAL A 326 -1.43 20.09 3.77
C VAL A 326 -0.57 20.58 2.60
N VAL A 327 -0.73 21.84 2.21
CA VAL A 327 0.13 22.46 1.21
C VAL A 327 1.42 22.89 1.92
N VAL A 328 2.52 22.22 1.60
CA VAL A 328 3.83 22.43 2.25
C VAL A 328 4.82 23.21 1.39
N GLY A 329 4.49 23.42 0.12
CA GLY A 329 5.27 24.18 -0.84
C GLY A 329 4.32 24.80 -1.86
N LYS A 330 4.33 24.27 -3.08
CA LYS A 330 3.47 24.77 -4.16
C LYS A 330 2.30 23.82 -4.40
N ALA A 331 1.14 24.40 -4.71
CA ALA A 331 -0.02 23.66 -5.22
C ALA A 331 -0.58 24.44 -6.43
N ILE A 332 -0.14 24.04 -7.64
CA ILE A 332 -0.39 24.79 -8.86
C ILE A 332 -1.47 24.12 -9.72
N GLY A 333 -2.51 24.89 -10.06
CA GLY A 333 -3.55 24.49 -11.01
C GLY A 333 -4.15 23.11 -10.71
N SER A 334 -3.95 22.18 -11.62
CA SER A 334 -4.48 20.82 -11.49
C SER A 334 -3.95 20.04 -10.27
N ALA A 335 -2.74 20.37 -9.77
CA ALA A 335 -2.20 19.75 -8.57
C ALA A 335 -3.02 20.15 -7.33
N TYR A 336 -3.38 21.42 -7.17
CA TYR A 336 -4.29 21.85 -6.10
C TYR A 336 -5.64 21.14 -6.21
N ILE A 337 -6.25 21.14 -7.40
CA ILE A 337 -7.57 20.53 -7.63
C ILE A 337 -7.55 19.03 -7.26
N ALA A 338 -6.51 18.30 -7.66
CA ALA A 338 -6.45 16.86 -7.52
C ALA A 338 -5.99 16.37 -6.12
N LEU A 339 -5.24 17.20 -5.37
CA LEU A 339 -4.56 16.76 -4.15
C LEU A 339 -4.97 17.53 -2.88
N ALA A 340 -5.49 18.76 -3.02
CA ALA A 340 -5.77 19.63 -1.87
C ALA A 340 -7.14 20.32 -1.92
N GLY A 341 -7.73 20.52 -3.11
CA GLY A 341 -8.97 21.26 -3.26
C GLY A 341 -10.24 20.40 -3.20
N THR A 342 -11.34 21.02 -3.58
CA THR A 342 -12.66 20.36 -3.69
C THR A 342 -12.68 19.21 -4.69
N GLY A 343 -11.80 19.23 -5.71
CA GLY A 343 -11.65 18.12 -6.67
C GLY A 343 -11.04 16.88 -6.05
N ALA A 344 -10.21 17.04 -5.02
CA ALA A 344 -9.69 15.94 -4.20
C ALA A 344 -10.72 15.44 -3.17
N ASN A 345 -11.82 16.17 -2.98
CA ASN A 345 -12.79 15.90 -1.93
C ASN A 345 -12.11 15.81 -0.55
N ALA A 346 -11.14 16.71 -0.29
CA ALA A 346 -10.47 16.82 1.00
C ALA A 346 -11.47 17.32 2.06
N ASP A 347 -11.42 16.71 3.26
CA ASP A 347 -12.27 17.11 4.36
C ASP A 347 -11.78 18.40 5.03
N VAL A 348 -10.45 18.51 5.11
CA VAL A 348 -9.76 19.70 5.66
C VAL A 348 -8.51 19.96 4.84
N VAL A 349 -8.25 21.23 4.58
CA VAL A 349 -7.07 21.71 3.86
C VAL A 349 -6.28 22.67 4.73
N TYR A 350 -5.06 22.32 5.07
CA TYR A 350 -4.12 23.18 5.79
C TYR A 350 -2.99 23.64 4.87
N ALA A 351 -2.27 24.65 5.27
CA ALA A 351 -1.07 25.10 4.57
C ALA A 351 0.01 25.59 5.55
N LEU A 352 1.26 25.48 5.15
CA LEU A 352 2.34 26.19 5.81
C LEU A 352 2.34 27.67 5.40
N PRO A 353 2.88 28.59 6.22
CA PRO A 353 2.85 30.03 5.95
C PRO A 353 3.45 30.45 4.60
N ASP A 354 4.53 29.75 4.20
CA ASP A 354 5.26 30.04 2.96
C ASP A 354 4.70 29.31 1.72
N ALA A 355 3.59 28.58 1.85
CA ALA A 355 3.00 27.83 0.76
C ALA A 355 2.36 28.77 -0.26
N VAL A 356 2.44 28.37 -1.55
CA VAL A 356 1.89 29.11 -2.70
C VAL A 356 0.78 28.29 -3.35
N ILE A 357 -0.39 28.90 -3.50
CA ILE A 357 -1.55 28.28 -4.17
C ILE A 357 -1.94 29.16 -5.34
N SER A 358 -1.82 28.65 -6.55
CA SER A 358 -2.01 29.42 -7.77
C SER A 358 -2.73 28.62 -8.85
N PRO A 359 -3.59 29.28 -9.67
CA PRO A 359 -4.26 28.61 -10.79
C PRO A 359 -3.29 28.20 -11.92
N VAL A 360 -2.17 28.92 -12.07
CA VAL A 360 -1.11 28.66 -13.06
C VAL A 360 0.26 28.85 -12.40
N ASN A 361 1.34 28.54 -13.09
CA ASN A 361 2.68 28.79 -12.55
C ASN A 361 2.88 30.27 -12.17
N THR A 362 3.74 30.53 -11.19
CA THR A 362 3.90 31.86 -10.59
C THR A 362 4.31 32.94 -11.59
N GLU A 363 5.14 32.59 -12.58
CA GLU A 363 5.57 33.50 -13.64
C GLU A 363 4.38 33.90 -14.55
N ALA A 364 3.61 32.92 -15.02
CA ALA A 364 2.43 33.18 -15.82
C ALA A 364 1.37 33.96 -15.04
N ALA A 365 1.18 33.65 -13.75
CA ALA A 365 0.26 34.41 -12.90
C ALA A 365 0.68 35.88 -12.79
N ALA A 366 1.96 36.15 -12.53
CA ALA A 366 2.49 37.50 -12.47
C ALA A 366 2.33 38.26 -13.81
N PHE A 367 2.62 37.60 -14.94
CA PHE A 367 2.45 38.17 -16.26
C PHE A 367 0.98 38.57 -16.56
N ILE A 368 0.04 37.74 -16.15
CA ILE A 368 -1.38 37.94 -16.42
C ILE A 368 -2.01 38.95 -15.45
N MET A 369 -1.67 38.83 -14.16
CA MET A 369 -2.34 39.57 -13.10
C MET A 369 -1.66 40.92 -12.78
N ALA A 370 -0.35 41.03 -13.04
CA ALA A 370 0.47 42.19 -12.73
C ALA A 370 1.57 42.41 -13.79
N PRO A 371 1.22 42.68 -15.06
CA PRO A 371 2.20 42.79 -16.14
C PRO A 371 3.28 43.85 -15.87
N ASP A 372 2.94 44.91 -15.14
CA ASP A 372 3.87 45.99 -14.78
C ASP A 372 5.02 45.48 -13.86
N VAL A 373 4.74 44.52 -12.99
CA VAL A 373 5.73 43.89 -12.11
C VAL A 373 6.73 43.06 -12.93
N MET A 374 6.30 42.50 -14.06
CA MET A 374 7.13 41.70 -14.94
C MET A 374 7.90 42.53 -15.99
N ASN A 375 7.74 43.83 -16.00
CA ASN A 375 8.50 44.76 -16.87
C ASN A 375 9.90 45.02 -16.31
N VAL A 376 10.64 43.95 -16.03
CA VAL A 376 12.01 43.96 -15.50
C VAL A 376 12.90 43.13 -16.44
N PRO A 377 14.25 43.29 -16.36
CA PRO A 377 15.18 42.46 -17.13
C PRO A 377 14.93 40.97 -16.94
N VAL A 378 15.10 40.16 -17.99
CA VAL A 378 14.83 38.71 -17.99
C VAL A 378 15.46 37.97 -16.80
N PRO A 379 16.70 38.28 -16.38
CA PRO A 379 17.30 37.61 -15.20
C PRO A 379 16.57 37.91 -13.89
N GLU A 380 15.80 38.99 -13.81
CA GLU A 380 15.10 39.44 -12.61
C GLU A 380 13.62 38.99 -12.58
N GLN A 381 13.07 38.53 -13.72
CA GLN A 381 11.65 38.19 -13.86
C GLN A 381 11.22 37.07 -12.88
N LYS A 382 12.07 36.07 -12.66
CA LYS A 382 11.77 35.01 -11.71
C LYS A 382 11.64 35.55 -10.29
N ALA A 383 12.56 36.39 -9.84
CA ALA A 383 12.51 37.00 -8.50
C ALA A 383 11.27 37.89 -8.34
N ALA A 384 10.92 38.64 -9.40
CA ALA A 384 9.71 39.48 -9.42
C ALA A 384 8.43 38.64 -9.34
N ALA A 385 8.38 37.51 -10.07
CA ALA A 385 7.27 36.58 -10.01
C ALA A 385 7.14 35.88 -8.64
N ASP A 386 8.25 35.45 -8.05
CA ASP A 386 8.26 34.84 -6.72
C ASP A 386 7.80 35.85 -5.64
N LYS A 387 8.23 37.10 -5.74
CA LYS A 387 7.77 38.18 -4.86
C LYS A 387 6.25 38.42 -5.03
N PHE A 388 5.79 38.54 -6.27
CA PHE A 388 4.36 38.66 -6.56
C PHE A 388 3.56 37.49 -5.98
N ALA A 389 4.04 36.28 -6.15
CA ALA A 389 3.39 35.08 -5.64
C ALA A 389 3.29 35.08 -4.11
N SER A 390 4.35 35.45 -3.40
CA SER A 390 4.34 35.55 -1.93
C SER A 390 3.35 36.59 -1.40
N GLU A 391 3.15 37.69 -2.13
CA GLU A 391 2.24 38.77 -1.74
C GLU A 391 0.77 38.47 -2.11
N ASN A 392 0.51 37.79 -3.26
CA ASN A 392 -0.84 37.71 -3.84
C ASN A 392 -1.38 36.27 -3.94
N LEU A 393 -0.52 35.27 -3.90
CA LEU A 393 -0.86 33.83 -4.05
C LEU A 393 -0.42 33.00 -2.83
N SER A 394 -0.24 33.67 -1.68
CA SER A 394 0.18 33.05 -0.44
C SER A 394 -0.91 32.16 0.16
N ALA A 395 -0.52 31.25 1.03
CA ALA A 395 -1.46 30.45 1.84
C ALA A 395 -2.45 31.33 2.61
N PHE A 396 -2.01 32.49 3.11
CA PHE A 396 -2.88 33.42 3.83
C PHE A 396 -3.96 34.00 2.92
N ASN A 397 -3.62 34.42 1.70
CA ASN A 397 -4.61 34.89 0.74
C ASN A 397 -5.61 33.78 0.34
N ALA A 398 -5.13 32.55 0.19
CA ALA A 398 -5.99 31.41 -0.07
C ALA A 398 -6.96 31.14 1.10
N ALA A 399 -6.49 31.26 2.35
CA ALA A 399 -7.32 31.12 3.54
C ALA A 399 -8.38 32.22 3.65
N GLN A 400 -8.02 33.49 3.35
CA GLN A 400 -8.98 34.61 3.31
C GLN A 400 -10.12 34.38 2.32
N ASN A 401 -9.86 33.65 1.25
CA ASN A 401 -10.85 33.30 0.22
C ASN A 401 -11.53 31.93 0.47
N GLY A 402 -11.26 31.26 1.59
CA GLY A 402 -11.89 29.98 1.94
C GLY A 402 -11.38 28.76 1.16
N TYR A 403 -10.20 28.85 0.55
CA TYR A 403 -9.58 27.72 -0.15
C TYR A 403 -8.64 26.90 0.74
N VAL A 404 -8.30 27.40 1.91
CA VAL A 404 -7.51 26.74 2.95
C VAL A 404 -8.21 26.99 4.29
N ASP A 405 -8.43 25.94 5.06
CA ASP A 405 -9.16 26.01 6.34
C ASP A 405 -8.29 26.55 7.48
N GLY A 406 -6.97 26.38 7.38
CA GLY A 406 -6.02 26.89 8.37
C GLY A 406 -4.60 27.00 7.85
N VAL A 407 -3.90 28.02 8.35
CA VAL A 407 -2.46 28.21 8.09
C VAL A 407 -1.73 28.04 9.42
N TYR A 408 -0.84 27.06 9.50
CA TYR A 408 -0.16 26.66 10.72
C TYR A 408 1.35 26.70 10.55
N ALA A 409 2.07 27.15 11.56
CA ALA A 409 3.50 26.90 11.66
C ALA A 409 3.79 25.40 11.75
N GLU A 410 5.01 24.99 11.40
CA GLU A 410 5.36 23.56 11.37
C GLU A 410 5.20 22.90 12.74
N GLU A 411 5.47 23.65 13.80
CA GLU A 411 5.37 23.20 15.20
C GLU A 411 3.93 22.98 15.66
N GLU A 412 2.97 23.71 15.09
CA GLU A 412 1.55 23.65 15.44
C GLU A 412 0.80 22.58 14.63
N LEU A 413 1.38 22.15 13.50
CA LEU A 413 0.69 21.34 12.49
C LEU A 413 0.32 19.94 13.03
N ARG A 414 1.14 19.34 13.90
CA ARG A 414 0.84 18.04 14.50
C ARG A 414 -0.46 18.08 15.29
N ASP A 415 -0.63 19.07 16.16
CA ASP A 415 -1.82 19.21 17.01
C ASP A 415 -3.06 19.50 16.17
N ALA A 416 -2.92 20.32 15.13
CA ALA A 416 -4.00 20.58 14.18
C ALA A 416 -4.44 19.31 13.44
N LEU A 417 -3.48 18.46 13.01
CA LEU A 417 -3.77 17.19 12.36
C LEU A 417 -4.44 16.19 13.31
N LEU A 418 -3.99 16.07 14.54
CA LEU A 418 -4.61 15.23 15.58
C LEU A 418 -6.05 15.66 15.84
N SER A 419 -6.28 16.95 16.07
CA SER A 419 -7.62 17.51 16.29
C SER A 419 -8.56 17.24 15.11
N ALA A 420 -8.05 17.37 13.87
CA ALA A 420 -8.85 17.10 12.68
C ALA A 420 -9.18 15.60 12.55
N LEU A 421 -8.23 14.70 12.81
CA LEU A 421 -8.47 13.26 12.82
C LEU A 421 -9.54 12.86 13.83
N ASP A 422 -9.46 13.38 15.06
CA ASP A 422 -10.44 13.12 16.12
C ASP A 422 -11.85 13.58 15.72
N MET A 423 -11.96 14.81 15.21
CA MET A 423 -13.25 15.35 14.76
C MET A 423 -13.85 14.57 13.59
N LEU A 424 -13.02 14.07 12.70
CA LEU A 424 -13.43 13.34 11.50
C LEU A 424 -13.57 11.82 11.73
N ALA A 425 -13.23 11.29 12.90
CA ALA A 425 -13.31 9.85 13.20
C ALA A 425 -14.72 9.27 12.98
N GLY A 426 -15.76 10.10 13.22
CA GLY A 426 -17.16 9.74 12.98
C GLY A 426 -17.66 9.91 11.55
N LYS A 427 -16.81 10.31 10.59
CA LYS A 427 -17.20 10.59 9.20
C LYS A 427 -17.98 9.43 8.59
N ARG A 428 -19.13 9.74 7.97
CA ARG A 428 -19.95 8.80 7.19
C ARG A 428 -20.32 9.48 5.88
N VAL A 429 -19.93 8.87 4.76
CA VAL A 429 -20.24 9.38 3.41
C VAL A 429 -21.14 8.38 2.72
N PRO A 430 -22.37 8.75 2.33
CA PRO A 430 -23.21 7.90 1.51
C PRO A 430 -22.54 7.79 0.12
N THR A 431 -22.34 6.56 -0.33
CA THR A 431 -21.79 6.28 -1.66
C THR A 431 -22.90 5.99 -2.66
N VAL A 432 -22.79 6.55 -3.86
CA VAL A 432 -23.63 6.16 -4.98
C VAL A 432 -23.12 4.83 -5.52
N ALA A 433 -24.00 3.83 -5.60
CA ALA A 433 -23.62 2.53 -6.14
C ALA A 433 -23.18 2.66 -7.60
N LYS A 434 -21.94 2.26 -7.88
CA LYS A 434 -21.40 2.20 -9.24
C LYS A 434 -20.63 0.90 -9.47
N LYS A 435 -20.52 0.48 -10.73
CA LYS A 435 -19.87 -0.80 -11.06
C LYS A 435 -18.34 -0.71 -11.09
N HIS A 436 -17.81 0.43 -11.41
CA HIS A 436 -16.35 0.67 -11.52
C HIS A 436 -16.02 2.14 -11.33
N SER A 437 -14.76 2.39 -11.02
CA SER A 437 -14.11 3.71 -11.00
C SER A 437 -13.71 4.17 -12.40
N THR A 438 -13.09 5.34 -12.50
CA THR A 438 -12.48 5.85 -13.75
C THR A 438 -11.45 4.84 -14.29
N ILE A 439 -11.63 4.43 -15.53
CA ILE A 439 -10.83 3.39 -16.22
C ILE A 439 -9.53 3.97 -16.78
#